data_1b7fa97727d9ab86d63242ef8f7a53c9
#
_entry.id   1b7fa97727d9ab86d63242ef8f7a53c9
#
_cell.length_a   1.000
_cell.length_b   1.000
_cell.length_c   1.000
_cell.angle_alpha   90.00
_cell.angle_beta   90.00
_cell.angle_gamma   90.00
#
_symmetry.space_group_name_H-M   'P 1'
#
loop_
_entity.id
_entity.type
_entity.pdbx_description
1 polymer ?
#
loop_
_entity_poly.entity_id
_entity_poly.type
_entity_poly.pdbx_seq_one_letter_code
_entity_poly.pdbx_strand_id
1 'polypeptide(L)'
;PQLSAGSLELAENLFTQQMIDNNGQQISIVPDMLVLATDKTTYNVAAKIIISTSPVDAPNEGVHNPYNGAYRIVRAFAIDSTFTVGGKGFTVDTSKSKQWMLVDSSNLGLYMFVTKEPSVMAPSTSNGGTVFLTGTSTWKANTVYEPVALDPRFACVSLGTGAA
;
A
#
# COMPACT_ATOMS: atom_id res chain seq x y z
N PRO A 1 -13.96 9.78 -0.67
CA PRO A 1 -14.15 10.41 -2.00
C PRO A 1 -13.30 9.72 -3.07
N GLN A 2 -13.65 9.93 -4.34
CA GLN A 2 -12.79 9.56 -5.46
C GLN A 2 -11.52 10.43 -5.46
N LEU A 3 -10.47 9.94 -6.12
CA LEU A 3 -9.22 10.68 -6.22
C LEU A 3 -9.40 11.92 -7.11
N SER A 4 -9.08 13.09 -6.58
CA SER A 4 -9.08 14.39 -7.24
C SER A 4 -8.08 15.32 -6.54
N ALA A 5 -7.74 16.47 -7.13
CA ALA A 5 -6.87 17.44 -6.48
C ALA A 5 -7.45 17.92 -5.14
N GLY A 6 -8.76 18.20 -5.09
CA GLY A 6 -9.43 18.61 -3.85
C GLY A 6 -9.48 17.50 -2.79
N SER A 7 -9.60 16.22 -3.18
CA SER A 7 -9.54 15.11 -2.21
C SER A 7 -8.14 14.87 -1.65
N LEU A 8 -7.09 15.16 -2.43
CA LEU A 8 -5.71 15.15 -1.95
C LEU A 8 -5.46 16.28 -0.97
N GLU A 9 -5.94 17.50 -1.26
CA GLU A 9 -5.84 18.63 -0.35
C GLU A 9 -6.53 18.35 1.00
N LEU A 10 -7.71 17.73 0.96
CA LEU A 10 -8.40 17.32 2.18
C LEU A 10 -7.59 16.28 2.97
N ALA A 11 -6.97 15.32 2.29
CA ALA A 11 -6.13 14.32 2.94
C ALA A 11 -4.86 14.94 3.55
N GLU A 12 -4.20 15.89 2.88
CA GLU A 12 -3.07 16.65 3.43
C GLU A 12 -3.46 17.45 4.66
N ASN A 13 -4.63 18.10 4.63
CA ASN A 13 -5.15 18.84 5.77
C ASN A 13 -5.39 17.95 6.99
N LEU A 14 -5.76 16.67 6.79
CA LEU A 14 -5.84 15.72 7.90
C LEU A 14 -4.48 15.52 8.57
N PHE A 15 -3.40 15.36 7.80
CA PHE A 15 -2.05 15.19 8.34
C PHE A 15 -1.53 16.44 9.04
N THR A 16 -1.79 17.61 8.48
CA THR A 16 -1.23 18.87 8.99
C THR A 16 -2.04 19.50 10.12
N GLN A 17 -3.36 19.25 10.19
CA GLN A 17 -4.25 19.96 11.11
C GLN A 17 -4.90 19.07 12.17
N GLN A 18 -5.02 17.77 11.92
CA GLN A 18 -5.82 16.89 12.79
C GLN A 18 -5.00 15.80 13.48
N MET A 19 -3.73 15.61 13.10
CA MET A 19 -2.89 14.62 13.77
C MET A 19 -2.34 15.18 15.06
N ILE A 20 -2.74 14.55 16.16
CA ILE A 20 -2.30 14.90 17.52
C ILE A 20 -1.65 13.69 18.21
N ASP A 21 -0.73 13.95 19.11
CA ASP A 21 -0.15 12.94 19.99
C ASP A 21 -1.08 12.62 21.17
N ASN A 22 -0.65 11.70 22.03
CA ASN A 22 -1.40 11.33 23.24
C ASN A 22 -1.51 12.47 24.28
N ASN A 23 -0.72 13.52 24.14
CA ASN A 23 -0.72 14.69 24.99
C ASN A 23 -1.53 15.87 24.41
N GLY A 24 -2.13 15.65 23.23
CA GLY A 24 -2.89 16.68 22.52
C GLY A 24 -2.01 17.67 21.73
N GLN A 25 -0.72 17.38 21.56
CA GLN A 25 0.17 18.21 20.75
C GLN A 25 0.06 17.82 19.28
N GLN A 26 0.07 18.81 18.40
CA GLN A 26 0.03 18.60 16.96
C GLN A 26 1.32 17.90 16.48
N ILE A 27 1.14 16.84 15.69
CA ILE A 27 2.23 16.13 15.02
C ILE A 27 2.26 16.60 13.58
N SER A 28 3.40 17.09 13.12
CA SER A 28 3.60 17.41 11.70
C SER A 28 4.03 16.15 10.95
N ILE A 29 3.12 15.62 10.14
CA ILE A 29 3.38 14.49 9.26
C ILE A 29 3.32 14.99 7.83
N VAL A 30 4.33 14.68 7.04
CA VAL A 30 4.40 15.08 5.63
C VAL A 30 4.32 13.82 4.77
N PRO A 31 3.17 13.55 4.14
CA PRO A 31 3.05 12.39 3.28
C PRO A 31 3.90 12.55 2.01
N ASP A 32 4.50 11.49 1.55
CA ASP A 32 5.39 11.44 0.37
C ASP A 32 4.96 10.39 -0.65
N MET A 33 4.00 9.53 -0.31
CA MET A 33 3.63 8.40 -1.14
C MET A 33 2.13 8.30 -1.33
N LEU A 34 1.70 8.20 -2.58
CA LEU A 34 0.32 7.91 -2.97
C LEU A 34 0.20 6.45 -3.42
N VAL A 35 -0.47 5.65 -2.62
CA VAL A 35 -0.73 4.24 -2.90
C VAL A 35 -2.10 4.07 -3.51
N LEU A 36 -2.18 3.36 -4.62
CA LEU A 36 -3.39 3.13 -5.40
C LEU A 36 -3.69 1.64 -5.50
N ALA A 37 -4.97 1.29 -5.52
CA ALA A 37 -5.42 -0.03 -5.92
C ALA A 37 -5.21 -0.27 -7.44
N THR A 38 -5.84 -1.27 -8.01
CA THR A 38 -5.54 -1.71 -9.39
C THR A 38 -6.20 -0.89 -10.49
N ASP A 39 -7.22 -0.09 -10.19
CA ASP A 39 -7.99 0.64 -11.21
C ASP A 39 -7.11 1.59 -12.04
N LYS A 40 -7.13 1.37 -13.36
CA LYS A 40 -6.36 2.16 -14.30
C LYS A 40 -6.85 3.62 -14.41
N THR A 41 -8.15 3.83 -14.21
CA THR A 41 -8.74 5.18 -14.29
C THR A 41 -8.23 6.04 -13.15
N THR A 42 -8.24 5.50 -11.93
CA THR A 42 -7.68 6.16 -10.73
C THR A 42 -6.19 6.43 -10.90
N TYR A 43 -5.43 5.48 -11.45
CA TYR A 43 -4.02 5.70 -11.76
C TYR A 43 -3.81 6.84 -12.77
N ASN A 44 -4.61 6.90 -13.84
CA ASN A 44 -4.49 7.97 -14.84
C ASN A 44 -4.81 9.35 -14.23
N VAL A 45 -5.79 9.43 -13.33
CA VAL A 45 -6.09 10.66 -12.58
C VAL A 45 -4.92 11.06 -11.70
N ALA A 46 -4.37 10.13 -10.93
CA ALA A 46 -3.18 10.36 -10.10
C ALA A 46 -1.99 10.87 -10.93
N ALA A 47 -1.72 10.20 -12.05
CA ALA A 47 -0.63 10.59 -12.94
C ALA A 47 -0.83 12.00 -13.52
N LYS A 48 -2.06 12.35 -13.91
CA LYS A 48 -2.36 13.71 -14.37
C LYS A 48 -2.14 14.76 -13.29
N ILE A 49 -2.55 14.49 -12.05
CA ILE A 49 -2.37 15.43 -10.93
C ILE A 49 -0.89 15.60 -10.60
N ILE A 50 -0.12 14.51 -10.54
CA ILE A 50 1.26 14.54 -10.02
C ILE A 50 2.30 14.90 -11.10
N ILE A 51 2.04 14.55 -12.36
CA ILE A 51 3.02 14.77 -13.45
C ILE A 51 2.74 16.08 -14.20
N SER A 52 1.50 16.58 -14.19
CA SER A 52 1.13 17.79 -14.92
C SER A 52 1.86 19.01 -14.34
N THR A 53 2.36 19.85 -15.22
CA THR A 53 2.96 21.15 -14.85
C THR A 53 1.90 22.20 -14.57
N SER A 54 0.71 22.07 -15.17
CA SER A 54 -0.44 22.96 -14.95
C SER A 54 -1.49 22.27 -14.09
N PRO A 55 -2.25 22.98 -13.25
CA PRO A 55 -3.33 22.41 -12.46
C PRO A 55 -4.37 21.74 -13.36
N VAL A 56 -4.85 20.57 -12.93
CA VAL A 56 -5.84 19.80 -13.71
C VAL A 56 -7.20 20.53 -13.77
N ASP A 57 -7.55 21.26 -12.72
CA ASP A 57 -8.85 21.92 -12.54
C ASP A 57 -8.84 23.40 -12.94
N ALA A 58 -7.69 23.98 -13.27
CA ALA A 58 -7.57 25.37 -13.69
C ALA A 58 -6.70 25.46 -14.95
N PRO A 59 -7.30 25.55 -16.15
CA PRO A 59 -6.56 25.60 -17.42
C PRO A 59 -5.91 26.97 -17.69
N ASN A 60 -5.65 27.76 -16.66
CA ASN A 60 -4.97 29.04 -16.80
C ASN A 60 -3.48 28.81 -17.03
N GLU A 61 -3.01 29.23 -18.20
CA GLU A 61 -1.60 29.28 -18.52
C GLU A 61 -0.85 30.16 -17.49
N GLY A 62 0.20 29.61 -16.89
CA GLY A 62 1.06 30.30 -15.93
C GLY A 62 0.82 29.99 -14.46
N VAL A 63 -0.18 29.18 -14.11
CA VAL A 63 -0.34 28.67 -12.74
C VAL A 63 0.43 27.38 -12.58
N HIS A 64 1.33 27.33 -11.60
CA HIS A 64 2.10 26.14 -11.28
C HIS A 64 1.24 25.11 -10.52
N ASN A 65 1.34 23.84 -10.91
CA ASN A 65 0.69 22.77 -10.17
C ASN A 65 1.46 22.43 -8.88
N PRO A 66 0.91 22.66 -7.68
CA PRO A 66 1.59 22.40 -6.42
C PRO A 66 1.89 20.91 -6.21
N TYR A 67 1.15 20.03 -6.86
CA TYR A 67 1.32 18.57 -6.74
C TYR A 67 2.35 17.98 -7.70
N ASN A 68 2.95 18.82 -8.58
CA ASN A 68 3.94 18.31 -9.53
C ASN A 68 5.16 17.73 -8.79
N GLY A 69 5.32 16.40 -8.89
CA GLY A 69 6.39 15.69 -8.23
C GLY A 69 6.26 15.56 -6.70
N ALA A 70 5.13 15.98 -6.11
CA ALA A 70 4.94 15.96 -4.65
C ALA A 70 4.90 14.53 -4.08
N TYR A 71 4.36 13.58 -4.83
CA TYR A 71 4.16 12.21 -4.35
C TYR A 71 4.75 11.17 -5.28
N ARG A 72 5.27 10.10 -4.68
CA ARG A 72 5.61 8.87 -5.40
C ARG A 72 4.37 8.00 -5.54
N ILE A 73 3.97 7.68 -6.77
CA ILE A 73 2.84 6.78 -7.03
C ILE A 73 3.28 5.32 -6.89
N VAL A 74 2.57 4.57 -6.07
CA VAL A 74 2.76 3.12 -5.89
C VAL A 74 1.44 2.40 -6.14
N ARG A 75 1.46 1.32 -6.92
CA ARG A 75 0.29 0.46 -7.12
C ARG A 75 0.40 -0.77 -6.22
N ALA A 76 -0.59 -0.98 -5.37
CA ALA A 76 -0.65 -2.08 -4.43
C ALA A 76 -1.82 -3.02 -4.79
N PHE A 77 -1.51 -4.12 -5.46
CA PHE A 77 -2.51 -5.12 -5.87
C PHE A 77 -3.20 -5.80 -4.67
N ALA A 78 -2.55 -5.83 -3.51
CA ALA A 78 -3.10 -6.45 -2.30
C ALA A 78 -4.32 -5.71 -1.72
N ILE A 79 -4.59 -4.48 -2.14
CA ILE A 79 -5.72 -3.67 -1.64
C ILE A 79 -7.05 -4.27 -2.10
N ASP A 80 -7.12 -4.67 -3.37
CA ASP A 80 -8.35 -5.16 -4.01
C ASP A 80 -8.26 -6.61 -4.48
N SER A 81 -7.16 -7.31 -4.18
CA SER A 81 -6.96 -8.70 -4.62
C SER A 81 -6.91 -9.65 -3.44
N THR A 82 -7.69 -10.72 -3.52
CA THR A 82 -7.67 -11.81 -2.57
C THR A 82 -7.06 -13.05 -3.22
N PHE A 83 -6.01 -13.58 -2.62
CA PHE A 83 -5.37 -14.82 -3.08
C PHE A 83 -6.05 -16.02 -2.45
N THR A 84 -6.41 -17.02 -3.26
CA THR A 84 -6.96 -18.27 -2.78
C THR A 84 -5.83 -19.20 -2.35
N VAL A 85 -5.73 -19.47 -1.05
CA VAL A 85 -4.74 -20.42 -0.51
C VAL A 85 -5.11 -21.84 -0.99
N GLY A 86 -4.19 -22.49 -1.72
CA GLY A 86 -4.41 -23.82 -2.29
C GLY A 86 -5.12 -23.84 -3.65
N GLY A 87 -5.62 -22.71 -4.16
CA GLY A 87 -6.17 -22.56 -5.50
C GLY A 87 -5.22 -21.80 -6.43
N LYS A 88 -5.28 -22.10 -7.71
CA LYS A 88 -4.50 -21.37 -8.73
C LYS A 88 -5.30 -20.15 -9.17
N GLY A 89 -5.25 -19.07 -8.41
CA GLY A 89 -5.90 -17.85 -8.83
C GLY A 89 -5.98 -16.78 -7.76
N PHE A 90 -6.37 -15.60 -8.17
CA PHE A 90 -6.76 -14.49 -7.30
C PHE A 90 -8.09 -13.92 -7.77
N THR A 91 -8.83 -13.37 -6.84
CA THR A 91 -10.09 -12.68 -7.13
C THR A 91 -9.89 -11.18 -6.88
N VAL A 92 -10.33 -10.35 -7.82
CA VAL A 92 -10.30 -8.89 -7.67
C VAL A 92 -11.66 -8.43 -7.15
N ASP A 93 -11.64 -7.71 -6.04
CA ASP A 93 -12.81 -7.03 -5.51
C ASP A 93 -12.94 -5.65 -6.16
N THR A 94 -13.78 -5.57 -7.19
CA THR A 94 -13.99 -4.34 -7.95
C THR A 94 -14.53 -3.18 -7.11
N SER A 95 -15.16 -3.46 -5.96
CA SER A 95 -15.64 -2.43 -5.05
C SER A 95 -14.49 -1.67 -4.37
N LYS A 96 -13.32 -2.29 -4.26
CA LYS A 96 -12.11 -1.73 -3.66
C LYS A 96 -11.10 -1.21 -4.68
N SER A 97 -11.35 -1.43 -5.96
CA SER A 97 -10.38 -1.10 -7.03
C SER A 97 -10.04 0.38 -7.14
N LYS A 98 -10.93 1.27 -6.66
CA LYS A 98 -10.74 2.72 -6.65
C LYS A 98 -10.21 3.27 -5.33
N GLN A 99 -9.85 2.41 -4.39
CA GLN A 99 -9.26 2.84 -3.13
C GLN A 99 -7.89 3.46 -3.37
N TRP A 100 -7.60 4.48 -2.57
CA TRP A 100 -6.30 5.12 -2.56
C TRP A 100 -5.93 5.53 -1.14
N MET A 101 -4.65 5.64 -0.87
CA MET A 101 -4.16 6.10 0.41
C MET A 101 -2.96 7.02 0.24
N LEU A 102 -2.91 8.04 1.06
CA LEU A 102 -1.78 8.94 1.20
C LEU A 102 -0.99 8.53 2.44
N VAL A 103 0.31 8.40 2.31
CA VAL A 103 1.15 7.77 3.33
C VAL A 103 2.46 8.54 3.50
N ASP A 104 2.92 8.65 4.74
CA ASP A 104 4.31 8.98 5.04
C ASP A 104 5.15 7.69 5.04
N SER A 105 5.97 7.50 4.02
CA SER A 105 6.77 6.29 3.87
C SER A 105 7.91 6.17 4.87
N SER A 106 8.32 7.29 5.47
CA SER A 106 9.42 7.33 6.44
C SER A 106 9.01 6.82 7.81
N ASN A 107 7.71 6.96 8.15
CA ASN A 107 7.17 6.65 9.48
C ASN A 107 5.94 5.75 9.40
N LEU A 108 5.90 4.80 8.49
CA LEU A 108 4.73 3.98 8.20
C LEU A 108 4.12 3.25 9.39
N GLY A 109 4.81 3.16 10.52
CA GLY A 109 4.31 2.44 11.69
C GLY A 109 3.96 0.97 11.43
N LEU A 110 4.34 0.44 10.26
CA LEU A 110 4.15 -0.95 9.88
C LEU A 110 5.42 -1.72 10.19
N TYR A 111 5.29 -2.74 11.00
CA TYR A 111 6.39 -3.60 11.41
C TYR A 111 6.12 -5.04 10.98
N MET A 112 7.17 -5.72 10.63
CA MET A 112 7.13 -7.16 10.41
C MET A 112 7.90 -7.84 11.53
N PHE A 113 7.18 -8.53 12.40
CA PHE A 113 7.80 -9.36 13.42
C PHE A 113 8.15 -10.72 12.80
N VAL A 114 9.43 -11.03 12.76
CA VAL A 114 9.92 -12.32 12.29
C VAL A 114 10.22 -13.17 13.49
N THR A 115 9.32 -14.09 13.81
CA THR A 115 9.49 -15.03 14.93
C THR A 115 10.43 -16.17 14.55
N LYS A 116 10.43 -16.55 13.28
CA LYS A 116 11.32 -17.57 12.73
C LYS A 116 11.84 -17.13 11.38
N GLU A 117 13.13 -16.97 11.28
CA GLU A 117 13.78 -16.65 10.02
C GLU A 117 13.54 -17.73 8.94
N PRO A 118 13.53 -17.36 7.66
CA PRO A 118 13.44 -18.32 6.58
C PRO A 118 14.52 -19.39 6.70
N SER A 119 14.12 -20.64 6.86
CA SER A 119 15.03 -21.77 6.94
C SER A 119 14.62 -22.87 5.98
N VAL A 120 15.61 -23.47 5.31
CA VAL A 120 15.40 -24.63 4.45
C VAL A 120 15.99 -25.83 5.16
N MET A 121 15.17 -26.84 5.36
CA MET A 121 15.58 -28.11 5.98
C MET A 121 15.75 -29.17 4.89
N ALA A 122 16.92 -29.77 4.87
CA ALA A 122 17.15 -30.96 4.07
C ALA A 122 16.43 -32.17 4.67
N PRO A 123 16.04 -33.14 3.87
CA PRO A 123 15.47 -34.38 4.37
C PRO A 123 16.47 -35.06 5.33
N SER A 124 15.95 -35.50 6.47
CA SER A 124 16.77 -36.28 7.42
C SER A 124 17.17 -37.63 6.79
N THR A 125 18.43 -37.89 6.74
CA THR A 125 18.97 -39.16 6.22
C THR A 125 18.60 -40.34 7.10
N SER A 126 18.15 -40.11 8.35
CA SER A 126 17.78 -41.17 9.29
C SER A 126 16.41 -41.83 8.98
N ASN A 127 15.54 -41.17 8.19
CA ASN A 127 14.26 -41.71 7.74
C ASN A 127 14.30 -42.08 6.24
N GLY A 128 15.31 -42.75 5.82
CA GLY A 128 15.69 -43.03 4.44
C GLY A 128 14.71 -43.84 3.58
N GLY A 129 13.56 -44.24 4.11
CA GLY A 129 12.65 -45.11 3.37
C GLY A 129 12.03 -44.47 2.11
N THR A 130 11.64 -43.21 2.17
CA THR A 130 10.96 -42.56 1.04
C THR A 130 11.95 -42.13 -0.06
N VAL A 131 13.08 -41.59 0.32
CA VAL A 131 14.12 -41.14 -0.64
C VAL A 131 14.70 -42.33 -1.39
N PHE A 132 14.92 -43.45 -0.68
CA PHE A 132 15.48 -44.66 -1.28
C PHE A 132 14.51 -45.37 -2.23
N LEU A 133 13.19 -45.36 -1.91
CA LEU A 133 12.17 -46.03 -2.70
C LEU A 133 11.70 -45.24 -3.91
N THR A 134 11.68 -43.91 -3.81
CA THR A 134 11.09 -43.04 -4.87
C THR A 134 12.14 -42.22 -5.63
N GLY A 135 13.40 -42.17 -5.17
CA GLY A 135 14.43 -41.31 -5.77
C GLY A 135 14.15 -39.81 -5.65
N THR A 136 13.16 -39.41 -4.85
CA THR A 136 12.75 -38.02 -4.68
C THR A 136 13.19 -37.47 -3.32
N SER A 137 13.77 -36.28 -3.30
CA SER A 137 14.14 -35.56 -2.07
C SER A 137 13.11 -34.50 -1.77
N THR A 138 12.57 -34.47 -0.56
CA THR A 138 11.60 -33.49 -0.12
C THR A 138 12.29 -32.44 0.76
N TRP A 139 12.28 -31.18 0.33
CA TRP A 139 12.81 -30.06 1.09
C TRP A 139 11.67 -29.31 1.75
N LYS A 140 11.85 -28.87 2.98
CA LYS A 140 10.89 -28.07 3.73
C LYS A 140 11.48 -26.69 3.96
N ALA A 141 10.80 -25.66 3.44
CA ALA A 141 11.05 -24.28 3.81
C ALA A 141 10.03 -23.84 4.88
N ASN A 142 10.50 -23.16 5.89
CA ASN A 142 9.66 -22.66 6.97
C ASN A 142 10.09 -21.25 7.37
N THR A 143 9.10 -20.35 7.52
CA THR A 143 9.24 -19.02 8.07
C THR A 143 7.98 -18.67 8.83
N VAL A 144 8.12 -17.89 9.89
CA VAL A 144 6.97 -17.37 10.66
C VAL A 144 7.16 -15.88 10.83
N TYR A 145 6.27 -15.11 10.25
CA TYR A 145 6.24 -13.65 10.36
C TYR A 145 4.81 -13.16 10.56
N GLU A 146 4.69 -12.02 11.20
CA GLU A 146 3.41 -11.34 11.43
C GLU A 146 3.58 -9.85 11.13
N PRO A 147 2.82 -9.29 10.17
CA PRO A 147 2.78 -7.86 9.95
C PRO A 147 1.86 -7.20 10.98
N VAL A 148 2.32 -6.13 11.59
CA VAL A 148 1.56 -5.38 12.61
C VAL A 148 1.62 -3.90 12.28
N ALA A 149 0.46 -3.24 12.31
CA ALA A 149 0.36 -1.78 12.26
C ALA A 149 0.33 -1.25 13.70
N LEU A 150 1.39 -0.57 14.12
CA LEU A 150 1.48 0.00 15.47
C LEU A 150 0.88 1.40 15.54
N ASP A 151 1.00 2.18 14.49
CA ASP A 151 0.49 3.55 14.45
C ASP A 151 -0.26 3.82 13.14
N PRO A 152 -1.58 4.02 13.17
CA PRO A 152 -2.38 4.31 11.98
C PRO A 152 -2.28 5.77 11.51
N ARG A 153 -1.68 6.68 12.28
CA ARG A 153 -1.65 8.12 11.99
C ARG A 153 -0.83 8.48 10.76
N PHE A 154 0.05 7.60 10.31
CA PHE A 154 0.91 7.83 9.14
C PHE A 154 0.26 7.46 7.80
N ALA A 155 -1.01 7.09 7.80
CA ALA A 155 -1.74 6.76 6.59
C ALA A 155 -3.17 7.33 6.61
N CYS A 156 -3.56 8.01 5.54
CA CYS A 156 -4.94 8.43 5.29
C CYS A 156 -5.50 7.58 4.15
N VAL A 157 -6.59 6.86 4.43
CA VAL A 157 -7.19 5.91 3.47
C VAL A 157 -8.52 6.45 2.98
N SER A 158 -8.73 6.44 1.67
CA SER A 158 -10.01 6.69 1.03
C SER A 158 -10.56 5.43 0.38
N LEU A 159 -11.83 5.16 0.61
CA LEU A 159 -12.53 4.03 -0.02
C LEU A 159 -12.78 4.22 -1.53
N GLY A 160 -12.49 5.41 -2.07
CA GLY A 160 -12.72 5.71 -3.48
C GLY A 160 -14.19 5.78 -3.88
N THR A 161 -15.11 5.69 -2.91
CA THR A 161 -16.57 5.80 -3.10
C THR A 161 -17.05 7.22 -2.80
N GLY A 162 -18.04 7.71 -3.54
CA GLY A 162 -18.57 9.04 -3.39
C GLY A 162 -18.25 9.96 -4.59
N ALA A 163 -18.87 11.13 -4.61
CA ALA A 163 -18.57 12.16 -5.61
C ALA A 163 -17.15 12.71 -5.44
N ALA A 164 -16.54 13.06 -6.54
CA ALA A 164 -15.28 13.79 -6.58
C ALA A 164 -15.48 15.23 -6.11
#